data_7563b9fc807f34388778e6bac1b316ec
#
_entry.id   7563b9fc807f34388778e6bac1b316ec
#
_cell.length_a   1.000
_cell.length_b   1.000
_cell.length_c   1.000
_cell.angle_alpha   90.00
_cell.angle_beta   90.00
_cell.angle_gamma   90.00
#
_symmetry.space_group_name_H-M   'P 1'
#
loop_
_entity.id
_entity.type
_entity.pdbx_description
1 polymer ?
#
loop_
_entity_poly.entity_id
_entity_poly.type
_entity_poly.pdbx_seq_one_letter_code
_entity_poly.pdbx_strand_id
1 'polypeptide(L)'
;MTAPLRLGRIGQALAALFPAEVSVAVCNLAAADPGALWPEERAAVARAVPRRVSEFAAGRQAARQALSALGLPPVALPRLPDRAPLWPEGISGSISHSAGLAVAVVRRGGPIGVDVEADEPLAPEIWPEIASAAERAAIPAGDAGLWLRRLFAAKEALFKAQAQGERAMFGFDAVHLTLAADGFDAQFLTDAGAFRTGDRISGRLALIEGLVLAGVTR
;
A
#
# COMPACT_ATOMS: atom_id res chain seq x y z
N MET A 1 -20.79 -0.90 15.97
CA MET A 1 -20.74 -0.44 14.56
C MET A 1 -20.76 -1.65 13.65
N THR A 2 -21.62 -1.67 12.64
CA THR A 2 -21.72 -2.82 11.71
C THR A 2 -20.53 -2.85 10.75
N ALA A 3 -20.14 -4.05 10.29
CA ALA A 3 -19.02 -4.21 9.37
C ALA A 3 -19.13 -3.36 8.08
N PRO A 4 -20.29 -3.22 7.43
CA PRO A 4 -20.44 -2.36 6.25
C PRO A 4 -20.17 -0.88 6.53
N LEU A 5 -20.60 -0.35 7.66
CA LEU A 5 -20.34 1.06 8.05
C LEU A 5 -18.84 1.30 8.28
N ARG A 6 -18.15 0.35 8.90
CA ARG A 6 -16.68 0.41 9.09
C ARG A 6 -15.96 0.45 7.75
N LEU A 7 -16.28 -0.43 6.80
CA LEU A 7 -15.68 -0.46 5.47
C LEU A 7 -15.94 0.83 4.71
N GLY A 8 -17.13 1.40 4.80
CA GLY A 8 -17.47 2.69 4.17
C GLY A 8 -16.60 3.83 4.68
N ARG A 9 -16.39 3.94 6.01
CA ARG A 9 -15.51 4.96 6.62
C ARG A 9 -14.05 4.79 6.19
N ILE A 10 -13.55 3.56 6.17
CA ILE A 10 -12.18 3.26 5.71
C ILE A 10 -12.05 3.62 4.23
N GLY A 11 -13.02 3.28 3.39
CA GLY A 11 -13.03 3.64 1.96
C GLY A 11 -13.02 5.14 1.73
N GLN A 12 -13.77 5.92 2.51
CA GLN A 12 -13.76 7.38 2.47
C GLN A 12 -12.41 7.96 2.88
N ALA A 13 -11.83 7.46 3.98
CA ALA A 13 -10.51 7.89 4.44
C ALA A 13 -9.42 7.54 3.42
N LEU A 14 -9.49 6.35 2.82
CA LEU A 14 -8.58 5.93 1.77
C LEU A 14 -8.69 6.83 0.53
N ALA A 15 -9.91 7.14 0.08
CA ALA A 15 -10.13 8.04 -1.05
C ALA A 15 -9.57 9.44 -0.80
N ALA A 16 -9.66 9.94 0.43
CA ALA A 16 -9.15 11.26 0.80
C ALA A 16 -7.61 11.38 0.73
N LEU A 17 -6.87 10.25 0.69
CA LEU A 17 -5.42 10.26 0.50
C LEU A 17 -5.00 10.60 -0.94
N PHE A 18 -5.91 10.54 -1.91
CA PHE A 18 -5.61 10.59 -3.32
C PHE A 18 -6.42 11.67 -4.04
N PRO A 19 -5.96 12.13 -5.21
CA PRO A 19 -6.76 12.96 -6.12
C PRO A 19 -8.05 12.24 -6.58
N ALA A 20 -9.06 12.99 -6.96
CA ALA A 20 -10.40 12.47 -7.27
C ALA A 20 -10.46 11.48 -8.44
N GLU A 21 -9.47 11.51 -9.33
CA GLU A 21 -9.36 10.56 -10.46
C GLU A 21 -8.86 9.17 -10.05
N VAL A 22 -8.43 8.98 -8.80
CA VAL A 22 -8.00 7.68 -8.29
C VAL A 22 -9.21 6.91 -7.79
N SER A 23 -9.43 5.72 -8.32
CA SER A 23 -10.42 4.79 -7.80
C SER A 23 -9.85 3.95 -6.67
N VAL A 24 -10.62 3.80 -5.61
CA VAL A 24 -10.24 3.03 -4.42
C VAL A 24 -11.25 1.93 -4.13
N ALA A 25 -10.80 0.83 -3.53
CA ALA A 25 -11.68 -0.21 -3.02
C ALA A 25 -11.11 -0.83 -1.75
N VAL A 26 -12.03 -1.30 -0.89
CA VAL A 26 -11.72 -1.98 0.37
C VAL A 26 -12.52 -3.28 0.44
N CYS A 27 -11.84 -4.39 0.66
CA CYS A 27 -12.44 -5.71 0.83
C CYS A 27 -12.13 -6.28 2.21
N ASN A 28 -13.12 -6.96 2.81
CA ASN A 28 -12.91 -7.76 4.01
C ASN A 28 -12.33 -9.13 3.61
N LEU A 29 -11.23 -9.55 4.23
CA LEU A 29 -10.63 -10.85 3.98
C LEU A 29 -11.58 -12.02 4.27
N ALA A 30 -12.43 -11.89 5.29
CA ALA A 30 -13.40 -12.92 5.65
C ALA A 30 -14.52 -13.12 4.60
N ALA A 31 -14.75 -12.11 3.75
CA ALA A 31 -15.72 -12.17 2.65
C ALA A 31 -15.07 -12.50 1.29
N ALA A 32 -13.75 -12.65 1.25
CA ALA A 32 -13.07 -12.98 0.02
C ALA A 32 -13.29 -14.46 -0.37
N ASP A 33 -13.58 -14.69 -1.63
CA ASP A 33 -13.69 -16.03 -2.20
C ASP A 33 -12.40 -16.41 -2.96
N PRO A 34 -11.58 -17.31 -2.41
CA PRO A 34 -10.40 -17.83 -3.13
C PRO A 34 -10.77 -18.54 -4.45
N GLY A 35 -12.00 -19.07 -4.58
CA GLY A 35 -12.50 -19.70 -5.82
C GLY A 35 -12.67 -18.70 -6.95
N ALA A 36 -12.85 -17.41 -6.63
CA ALA A 36 -12.97 -16.34 -7.61
C ALA A 36 -11.62 -15.87 -8.20
N LEU A 37 -10.49 -16.46 -7.79
CA LEU A 37 -9.20 -16.23 -8.46
C LEU A 37 -9.21 -16.76 -9.88
N TRP A 38 -8.72 -15.96 -10.80
CA TRP A 38 -8.59 -16.34 -12.18
C TRP A 38 -7.45 -17.37 -12.38
N PRO A 39 -7.48 -18.20 -13.42
CA PRO A 39 -6.45 -19.24 -13.62
C PRO A 39 -5.01 -18.70 -13.56
N GLU A 40 -4.76 -17.52 -14.17
CA GLU A 40 -3.46 -16.86 -14.24
C GLU A 40 -2.99 -16.35 -12.86
N GLU A 41 -3.91 -16.11 -11.93
CA GLU A 41 -3.62 -15.65 -10.57
C GLU A 41 -3.30 -16.80 -9.62
N ARG A 42 -3.91 -17.98 -9.84
CA ARG A 42 -3.81 -19.16 -8.96
C ARG A 42 -2.38 -19.66 -8.79
N ALA A 43 -1.57 -19.57 -9.85
CA ALA A 43 -0.17 -20.00 -9.81
C ALA A 43 0.64 -19.26 -8.74
N ALA A 44 0.30 -17.98 -8.45
CA ALA A 44 0.99 -17.16 -7.46
C ALA A 44 0.82 -17.66 -6.02
N VAL A 45 -0.23 -18.44 -5.74
CA VAL A 45 -0.62 -18.92 -4.39
C VAL A 45 -0.77 -20.44 -4.32
N ALA A 46 -0.36 -21.18 -5.34
CA ALA A 46 -0.55 -22.64 -5.43
C ALA A 46 0.08 -23.42 -4.26
N ARG A 47 1.12 -22.86 -3.62
CA ARG A 47 1.81 -23.46 -2.46
C ARG A 47 1.64 -22.63 -1.19
N ALA A 48 0.74 -21.65 -1.19
CA ALA A 48 0.55 -20.77 -0.05
C ALA A 48 -0.39 -21.41 0.99
N VAL A 49 -0.19 -21.03 2.26
CA VAL A 49 -1.12 -21.38 3.34
C VAL A 49 -2.48 -20.73 3.12
N PRO A 50 -3.59 -21.30 3.63
CA PRO A 50 -4.96 -20.78 3.37
C PRO A 50 -5.13 -19.29 3.65
N ARG A 51 -4.56 -18.79 4.74
CA ARG A 51 -4.59 -17.36 5.06
C ARG A 51 -4.00 -16.51 3.92
N ARG A 52 -2.84 -16.90 3.38
CA ARG A 52 -2.20 -16.18 2.29
C ARG A 52 -3.00 -16.22 1.00
N VAL A 53 -3.69 -17.33 0.72
CA VAL A 53 -4.62 -17.45 -0.42
C VAL A 53 -5.78 -16.46 -0.26
N SER A 54 -6.39 -16.37 0.92
CA SER A 54 -7.48 -15.42 1.21
C SER A 54 -7.01 -13.96 1.09
N GLU A 55 -5.85 -13.62 1.62
CA GLU A 55 -5.24 -12.28 1.48
C GLU A 55 -5.03 -11.90 0.01
N PHE A 56 -4.50 -12.83 -0.77
CA PHE A 56 -4.27 -12.63 -2.20
C PHE A 56 -5.59 -12.46 -2.96
N ALA A 57 -6.59 -13.30 -2.68
CA ALA A 57 -7.93 -13.23 -3.29
C ALA A 57 -8.62 -11.90 -2.97
N ALA A 58 -8.60 -11.47 -1.70
CA ALA A 58 -9.16 -10.19 -1.28
C ALA A 58 -8.49 -9.01 -1.99
N GLY A 59 -7.17 -9.04 -2.11
CA GLY A 59 -6.42 -8.01 -2.84
C GLY A 59 -6.80 -7.95 -4.33
N ARG A 60 -6.98 -9.10 -4.98
CA ARG A 60 -7.42 -9.16 -6.39
C ARG A 60 -8.87 -8.71 -6.56
N GLN A 61 -9.73 -9.05 -5.61
CA GLN A 61 -11.12 -8.60 -5.60
C GLN A 61 -11.20 -7.08 -5.41
N ALA A 62 -10.47 -6.50 -4.46
CA ALA A 62 -10.38 -5.05 -4.28
C ALA A 62 -9.86 -4.35 -5.56
N ALA A 63 -8.81 -4.89 -6.18
CA ALA A 63 -8.27 -4.33 -7.42
C ALA A 63 -9.28 -4.35 -8.57
N ARG A 64 -10.04 -5.44 -8.76
CA ARG A 64 -11.09 -5.51 -9.78
C ARG A 64 -12.24 -4.54 -9.49
N GLN A 65 -12.62 -4.36 -8.23
CA GLN A 65 -13.62 -3.35 -7.85
C GLN A 65 -13.13 -1.93 -8.17
N ALA A 66 -11.88 -1.60 -7.88
CA ALA A 66 -11.30 -0.31 -8.20
C ALA A 66 -11.18 -0.09 -9.74
N LEU A 67 -10.82 -1.12 -10.51
CA LEU A 67 -10.82 -1.08 -11.98
C LEU A 67 -12.24 -0.84 -12.53
N SER A 68 -13.24 -1.54 -12.00
CA SER A 68 -14.64 -1.35 -12.39
C SER A 68 -15.12 0.07 -12.12
N ALA A 69 -14.73 0.68 -11.00
CA ALA A 69 -15.05 2.08 -10.70
C ALA A 69 -14.39 3.07 -11.66
N LEU A 70 -13.25 2.69 -12.31
CA LEU A 70 -12.65 3.44 -13.43
C LEU A 70 -13.34 3.18 -14.78
N GLY A 71 -14.41 2.39 -14.82
CA GLY A 71 -15.11 1.99 -16.05
C GLY A 71 -14.34 0.95 -16.88
N LEU A 72 -13.41 0.21 -16.27
CA LEU A 72 -12.66 -0.84 -16.95
C LEU A 72 -13.29 -2.21 -16.70
N PRO A 73 -13.23 -3.13 -17.67
CA PRO A 73 -13.70 -4.49 -17.48
C PRO A 73 -12.85 -5.22 -16.44
N PRO A 74 -13.40 -6.22 -15.75
CA PRO A 74 -12.62 -7.08 -14.89
C PRO A 74 -11.62 -7.89 -15.72
N VAL A 75 -10.37 -7.96 -15.23
CA VAL A 75 -9.27 -8.68 -15.88
C VAL A 75 -8.50 -9.49 -14.85
N ALA A 76 -7.76 -10.50 -15.32
CA ALA A 76 -6.77 -11.16 -14.51
C ALA A 76 -5.64 -10.18 -14.13
N LEU A 77 -5.17 -10.28 -12.90
CA LEU A 77 -4.05 -9.51 -12.38
C LEU A 77 -2.97 -10.49 -11.87
N PRO A 78 -2.25 -11.17 -12.79
CA PRO A 78 -1.20 -12.11 -12.39
C PRO A 78 -0.09 -11.39 -11.63
N ARG A 79 0.72 -12.17 -10.92
CA ARG A 79 1.87 -11.67 -10.17
C ARG A 79 3.11 -11.68 -11.04
N LEU A 80 3.77 -10.56 -11.14
CA LEU A 80 5.09 -10.41 -11.78
C LEU A 80 6.21 -11.06 -10.94
N PRO A 81 7.40 -11.28 -11.50
CA PRO A 81 8.55 -11.82 -10.76
C PRO A 81 8.94 -10.98 -9.52
N ASP A 82 8.80 -9.67 -9.59
CA ASP A 82 9.01 -8.72 -8.49
C ASP A 82 7.86 -8.69 -7.47
N ARG A 83 6.89 -9.61 -7.60
CA ARG A 83 5.68 -9.78 -6.79
C ARG A 83 4.59 -8.72 -7.01
N ALA A 84 4.81 -7.71 -7.83
CA ALA A 84 3.79 -6.73 -8.16
C ALA A 84 2.65 -7.36 -8.99
N PRO A 85 1.43 -6.80 -8.93
CA PRO A 85 0.38 -7.13 -9.88
C PRO A 85 0.75 -6.65 -11.29
N LEU A 86 0.42 -7.45 -12.31
CA LEU A 86 0.45 -6.99 -13.70
C LEU A 86 -0.84 -6.21 -14.00
N TRP A 87 -0.72 -4.89 -14.09
CA TRP A 87 -1.84 -4.01 -14.42
C TRP A 87 -2.05 -3.93 -15.94
N PRO A 88 -3.30 -3.63 -16.40
CA PRO A 88 -3.54 -3.34 -17.81
C PRO A 88 -2.70 -2.16 -18.32
N GLU A 89 -2.46 -2.13 -19.63
CA GLU A 89 -1.72 -1.04 -20.27
C GLU A 89 -2.36 0.34 -19.95
N GLY A 90 -1.53 1.33 -19.63
CA GLY A 90 -1.95 2.68 -19.25
C GLY A 90 -2.60 2.79 -17.86
N ILE A 91 -2.66 1.70 -17.10
CA ILE A 91 -3.19 1.68 -15.73
C ILE A 91 -2.06 1.44 -14.73
N SER A 92 -2.06 2.25 -13.69
CA SER A 92 -1.23 2.03 -12.51
C SER A 92 -2.11 1.71 -11.31
N GLY A 93 -1.62 0.84 -10.44
CA GLY A 93 -2.34 0.49 -9.23
C GLY A 93 -1.44 -0.08 -8.14
N SER A 94 -1.99 -0.13 -6.95
CA SER A 94 -1.31 -0.68 -5.78
C SER A 94 -2.30 -1.42 -4.90
N ILE A 95 -1.84 -2.50 -4.28
CA ILE A 95 -2.62 -3.34 -3.36
C ILE A 95 -1.86 -3.48 -2.05
N SER A 96 -2.58 -3.38 -0.94
CA SER A 96 -2.06 -3.74 0.38
C SER A 96 -3.11 -4.51 1.18
N HIS A 97 -2.68 -5.21 2.23
CA HIS A 97 -3.59 -5.92 3.13
C HIS A 97 -3.00 -5.99 4.54
N SER A 98 -3.82 -5.72 5.52
CA SER A 98 -3.52 -5.84 6.96
C SER A 98 -4.80 -5.90 7.77
N ALA A 99 -4.74 -6.33 9.03
CA ALA A 99 -5.84 -6.30 9.99
C ALA A 99 -7.18 -6.85 9.45
N GLY A 100 -7.13 -7.91 8.65
CA GLY A 100 -8.33 -8.54 8.08
C GLY A 100 -8.95 -7.81 6.89
N LEU A 101 -8.24 -6.83 6.31
CA LEU A 101 -8.68 -6.05 5.15
C LEU A 101 -7.68 -6.14 4.01
N ALA A 102 -8.17 -5.95 2.79
CA ALA A 102 -7.37 -5.64 1.62
C ALA A 102 -7.86 -4.32 1.01
N VAL A 103 -6.92 -3.51 0.58
CA VAL A 103 -7.18 -2.23 -0.10
C VAL A 103 -6.53 -2.23 -1.47
N ALA A 104 -7.15 -1.57 -2.43
CA ALA A 104 -6.59 -1.34 -3.74
C ALA A 104 -6.87 0.09 -4.20
N VAL A 105 -5.91 0.66 -4.91
CA VAL A 105 -6.02 1.95 -5.57
C VAL A 105 -5.58 1.79 -7.01
N VAL A 106 -6.30 2.44 -7.94
CA VAL A 106 -5.97 2.41 -9.35
C VAL A 106 -6.22 3.77 -10.00
N ARG A 107 -5.40 4.10 -10.98
CA ARG A 107 -5.53 5.32 -11.80
C ARG A 107 -5.06 5.08 -13.22
N ARG A 108 -5.42 6.00 -14.12
CA ARG A 108 -4.78 6.12 -15.42
C ARG A 108 -3.46 6.90 -15.29
N GLY A 109 -2.44 6.47 -16.01
CA GLY A 109 -1.15 7.17 -16.07
C GLY A 109 -0.21 6.84 -14.90
N GLY A 110 0.36 7.86 -14.28
CA GLY A 110 1.52 7.81 -13.40
C GLY A 110 1.46 6.85 -12.19
N PRO A 111 2.61 6.53 -11.60
CA PRO A 111 2.72 5.58 -10.50
C PRO A 111 1.89 5.96 -9.27
N ILE A 112 1.43 4.95 -8.56
CA ILE A 112 0.64 5.08 -7.34
C ILE A 112 1.01 3.99 -6.35
N GLY A 113 1.06 4.34 -5.07
CA GLY A 113 1.32 3.39 -3.99
C GLY A 113 0.34 3.56 -2.84
N VAL A 114 -0.07 2.45 -2.24
CA VAL A 114 -0.90 2.42 -1.04
C VAL A 114 -0.34 1.40 -0.06
N ASP A 115 -0.42 1.74 1.21
CA ASP A 115 -0.22 0.77 2.27
C ASP A 115 -1.29 0.88 3.36
N VAL A 116 -1.59 -0.24 4.01
CA VAL A 116 -2.48 -0.34 5.16
C VAL A 116 -1.81 -1.21 6.23
N GLU A 117 -1.80 -0.70 7.46
CA GLU A 117 -1.25 -1.41 8.62
C GLU A 117 -2.22 -1.31 9.81
N ALA A 118 -2.13 -2.27 10.75
CA ALA A 118 -2.75 -2.09 12.06
C ALA A 118 -2.05 -0.95 12.79
N ASP A 119 -2.80 -0.03 13.42
CA ASP A 119 -2.24 1.05 14.25
C ASP A 119 -1.79 0.47 15.61
N GLU A 120 -0.80 -0.41 15.54
CA GLU A 120 -0.19 -1.10 16.67
C GLU A 120 1.32 -0.81 16.70
N PRO A 121 1.95 -0.66 17.89
CA PRO A 121 3.36 -0.33 17.97
C PRO A 121 4.24 -1.41 17.34
N LEU A 122 5.27 -0.99 16.63
CA LEU A 122 6.32 -1.88 16.15
C LEU A 122 7.25 -2.28 17.29
N ALA A 123 7.66 -3.55 17.29
CA ALA A 123 8.61 -4.07 18.25
C ALA A 123 9.98 -3.38 18.11
N PRO A 124 10.66 -2.99 19.23
CA PRO A 124 11.91 -2.24 19.19
C PRO A 124 13.03 -2.91 18.38
N GLU A 125 13.02 -4.23 18.30
CA GLU A 125 14.05 -5.04 17.65
C GLU A 125 14.14 -4.77 16.14
N ILE A 126 13.01 -4.40 15.51
CA ILE A 126 12.97 -4.13 14.05
C ILE A 126 13.15 -2.65 13.68
N TRP A 127 13.22 -1.75 14.68
CA TRP A 127 13.33 -0.31 14.42
C TRP A 127 14.55 0.06 13.55
N PRO A 128 15.75 -0.52 13.80
CA PRO A 128 16.93 -0.19 12.99
C PRO A 128 16.84 -0.64 11.53
N GLU A 129 16.00 -1.64 11.23
CA GLU A 129 15.76 -2.11 9.87
C GLU A 129 14.86 -1.17 9.07
N ILE A 130 13.94 -0.47 9.77
CA ILE A 130 12.92 0.38 9.16
C ILE A 130 13.36 1.85 9.10
N ALA A 131 13.99 2.33 10.17
CA ALA A 131 14.32 3.74 10.34
C ALA A 131 15.81 3.98 10.54
N SER A 132 16.36 4.93 9.81
CA SER A 132 17.71 5.43 9.98
C SER A 132 17.93 6.02 11.38
N ALA A 133 19.18 6.19 11.79
CA ALA A 133 19.49 6.86 13.06
C ALA A 133 18.91 8.28 13.13
N ALA A 134 18.92 9.01 12.01
CA ALA A 134 18.36 10.36 11.93
C ALA A 134 16.84 10.37 12.11
N GLU A 135 16.13 9.44 11.46
CA GLU A 135 14.68 9.30 11.62
C GLU A 135 14.31 8.90 13.06
N ARG A 136 15.07 7.97 13.68
CA ARG A 136 14.85 7.61 15.09
C ARG A 136 15.13 8.75 16.07
N ALA A 137 16.12 9.59 15.77
CA ALA A 137 16.41 10.79 16.60
C ALA A 137 15.31 11.86 16.50
N ALA A 138 14.51 11.84 15.43
CA ALA A 138 13.39 12.75 15.21
C ALA A 138 12.06 12.24 15.78
N ILE A 139 12.02 11.07 16.44
CA ILE A 139 10.79 10.55 17.06
C ILE A 139 10.31 11.51 18.12
N PRO A 140 9.06 12.03 18.03
CA PRO A 140 8.52 12.93 19.02
C PRO A 140 8.26 12.22 20.36
N ALA A 141 8.05 13.00 21.41
CA ALA A 141 7.59 12.44 22.69
C ALA A 141 6.27 11.68 22.49
N GLY A 142 6.19 10.46 23.04
CA GLY A 142 5.02 9.59 22.91
C GLY A 142 5.41 8.15 22.61
N ASP A 143 4.50 7.40 21.96
CA ASP A 143 4.75 6.02 21.60
C ASP A 143 5.61 5.94 20.32
N ALA A 144 6.89 5.64 20.50
CA ALA A 144 7.84 5.49 19.41
C ALA A 144 7.46 4.35 18.47
N GLY A 145 6.89 3.26 18.99
CA GLY A 145 6.46 2.11 18.17
C GLY A 145 5.32 2.48 17.23
N LEU A 146 4.34 3.29 17.66
CA LEU A 146 3.27 3.78 16.80
C LEU A 146 3.80 4.77 15.75
N TRP A 147 4.73 5.65 16.13
CA TRP A 147 5.35 6.55 15.16
C TRP A 147 6.09 5.78 14.07
N LEU A 148 6.84 4.76 14.46
CA LEU A 148 7.57 3.90 13.52
C LEU A 148 6.62 3.02 12.65
N ARG A 149 5.45 2.62 13.16
CA ARG A 149 4.42 1.97 12.34
C ARG A 149 3.95 2.88 11.19
N ARG A 150 3.75 4.16 11.47
CA ARG A 150 3.38 5.17 10.45
C ARG A 150 4.50 5.40 9.45
N LEU A 151 5.74 5.47 9.93
CA LEU A 151 6.92 5.57 9.07
C LEU A 151 7.04 4.35 8.14
N PHE A 152 6.84 3.15 8.67
CA PHE A 152 6.84 1.90 7.91
C PHE A 152 5.79 1.92 6.80
N ALA A 153 4.53 2.23 7.14
CA ALA A 153 3.45 2.30 6.17
C ALA A 153 3.74 3.33 5.06
N ALA A 154 4.31 4.49 5.42
CA ALA A 154 4.71 5.51 4.46
C ALA A 154 5.82 5.04 3.51
N LYS A 155 6.85 4.35 4.03
CA LYS A 155 7.93 3.77 3.22
C LYS A 155 7.43 2.67 2.30
N GLU A 156 6.53 1.80 2.79
CA GLU A 156 5.89 0.76 1.97
C GLU A 156 5.02 1.35 0.84
N ALA A 157 4.24 2.37 1.13
CA ALA A 157 3.46 3.06 0.09
C ALA A 157 4.37 3.68 -0.97
N LEU A 158 5.47 4.32 -0.57
CA LEU A 158 6.45 4.89 -1.47
C LEU A 158 7.14 3.81 -2.31
N PHE A 159 7.56 2.69 -1.70
CA PHE A 159 8.14 1.56 -2.42
C PHE A 159 7.19 1.01 -3.50
N LYS A 160 5.89 0.95 -3.20
CA LYS A 160 4.86 0.51 -4.14
C LYS A 160 4.57 1.51 -5.26
N ALA A 161 4.87 2.80 -5.07
CA ALA A 161 4.66 3.87 -6.04
C ALA A 161 5.73 3.92 -7.15
N GLN A 162 6.09 2.76 -7.70
CA GLN A 162 7.00 2.61 -8.82
C GLN A 162 6.22 2.21 -10.08
N ALA A 163 6.65 2.73 -11.24
CA ALA A 163 6.05 2.36 -12.51
C ALA A 163 6.24 0.87 -12.80
N GLN A 164 5.24 0.24 -13.41
CA GLN A 164 5.35 -1.13 -13.88
C GLN A 164 6.45 -1.23 -14.93
N GLY A 165 7.34 -2.21 -14.78
CA GLY A 165 8.50 -2.41 -15.66
C GLY A 165 9.76 -1.62 -15.27
N GLU A 166 9.64 -0.62 -14.38
CA GLU A 166 10.77 0.19 -13.88
C GLU A 166 11.06 -0.05 -12.39
N ARG A 167 10.43 -1.06 -11.81
CA ARG A 167 10.55 -1.34 -10.38
C ARG A 167 11.94 -1.86 -10.03
N ALA A 168 12.53 -1.25 -9.02
CA ALA A 168 13.75 -1.72 -8.39
C ALA A 168 13.51 -2.10 -6.94
N MET A 169 14.23 -3.10 -6.47
CA MET A 169 14.28 -3.40 -5.04
C MET A 169 15.24 -2.41 -4.38
N PHE A 170 14.76 -1.67 -3.39
CA PHE A 170 15.58 -0.83 -2.54
C PHE A 170 15.16 -0.99 -1.08
N GLY A 171 16.11 -0.80 -0.18
CA GLY A 171 15.88 -0.88 1.26
C GLY A 171 15.28 0.41 1.83
N PHE A 172 14.85 0.35 3.07
CA PHE A 172 14.33 1.51 3.79
C PHE A 172 15.38 2.60 4.03
N ASP A 173 16.66 2.29 3.90
CA ASP A 173 17.81 3.20 3.98
C ASP A 173 18.01 4.07 2.73
N ALA A 174 17.38 3.68 1.61
CA ALA A 174 17.45 4.45 0.37
C ALA A 174 16.69 5.79 0.44
N VAL A 175 15.83 5.96 1.44
CA VAL A 175 14.96 7.13 1.56
C VAL A 175 14.88 7.62 3.01
N HIS A 176 14.95 8.94 3.19
CA HIS A 176 14.66 9.60 4.46
C HIS A 176 13.25 10.18 4.44
N LEU A 177 12.45 9.86 5.45
CA LEU A 177 11.09 10.38 5.59
C LEU A 177 10.98 11.33 6.79
N THR A 178 10.20 12.39 6.58
CA THR A 178 9.71 13.26 7.64
C THR A 178 8.21 13.11 7.72
N LEU A 179 7.69 12.66 8.87
CA LEU A 179 6.25 12.52 9.10
C LEU A 179 5.63 13.84 9.55
N ALA A 180 4.44 14.13 9.05
CA ALA A 180 3.52 15.16 9.52
C ALA A 180 2.24 14.50 10.08
N ALA A 181 1.30 15.31 10.58
CA ALA A 181 0.06 14.81 11.19
C ALA A 181 -0.81 14.00 10.21
N ASP A 182 -0.86 14.41 8.94
CA ASP A 182 -1.73 13.88 7.89
C ASP A 182 -0.97 13.49 6.62
N GLY A 183 0.38 13.41 6.70
CA GLY A 183 1.20 13.08 5.54
C GLY A 183 2.68 12.89 5.87
N PHE A 184 3.48 12.87 4.83
CA PHE A 184 4.92 12.74 4.92
C PHE A 184 5.63 13.32 3.69
N ASP A 185 6.88 13.72 3.89
CA ASP A 185 7.82 14.07 2.83
C ASP A 185 8.97 13.08 2.82
N ALA A 186 9.27 12.55 1.64
CA ALA A 186 10.32 11.61 1.38
C ALA A 186 11.43 12.25 0.54
N GLN A 187 12.68 12.05 0.92
CA GLN A 187 13.86 12.43 0.12
C GLN A 187 14.71 11.19 -0.15
N PHE A 188 14.95 10.89 -1.42
CA PHE A 188 15.83 9.80 -1.81
C PHE A 188 17.30 10.14 -1.53
N LEU A 189 17.98 9.23 -0.83
CA LEU A 189 19.40 9.36 -0.44
C LEU A 189 20.33 8.68 -1.45
N THR A 190 19.78 7.74 -2.22
CA THR A 190 20.47 6.99 -3.26
C THR A 190 19.56 6.81 -4.48
N ASP A 191 20.12 6.52 -5.64
CA ASP A 191 19.36 6.15 -6.82
C ASP A 191 18.64 4.82 -6.59
N ALA A 192 17.33 4.75 -6.91
CA ALA A 192 16.49 3.59 -6.66
C ALA A 192 15.41 3.45 -7.76
N GLY A 193 15.66 2.62 -8.75
CA GLY A 193 14.77 2.46 -9.91
C GLY A 193 14.60 3.76 -10.67
N ALA A 194 13.39 4.26 -10.79
CA ALA A 194 13.08 5.52 -11.44
C ALA A 194 13.38 6.76 -10.58
N PHE A 195 13.76 6.58 -9.31
CA PHE A 195 14.11 7.68 -8.40
C PHE A 195 15.61 7.99 -8.47
N ARG A 196 15.94 9.26 -8.29
CA ARG A 196 17.33 9.75 -8.22
C ARG A 196 17.63 10.34 -6.86
N THR A 197 18.88 10.29 -6.47
CA THR A 197 19.38 10.95 -5.26
C THR A 197 18.94 12.41 -5.24
N GLY A 198 18.29 12.81 -4.14
CA GLY A 198 17.75 14.15 -3.96
C GLY A 198 16.28 14.31 -4.39
N ASP A 199 15.68 13.35 -5.09
CA ASP A 199 14.25 13.39 -5.43
C ASP A 199 13.41 13.52 -4.17
N ARG A 200 12.37 14.35 -4.26
CA ARG A 200 11.42 14.59 -3.18
C ARG A 200 10.01 14.18 -3.61
N ILE A 201 9.33 13.45 -2.75
CA ILE A 201 7.96 12.96 -2.98
C ILE A 201 7.18 13.13 -1.69
N SER A 202 6.02 13.77 -1.78
CA SER A 202 5.08 13.87 -0.66
C SER A 202 4.02 12.80 -0.76
N GLY A 203 3.56 12.31 0.39
CA GLY A 203 2.45 11.37 0.51
C GLY A 203 1.52 11.79 1.64
N ARG A 204 0.40 11.09 1.74
CA ARG A 204 -0.61 11.33 2.78
C ARG A 204 -0.75 10.15 3.72
N LEU A 205 -1.16 10.44 4.95
CA LEU A 205 -1.46 9.48 6.00
C LEU A 205 -2.86 9.73 6.57
N ALA A 206 -3.53 8.67 6.96
CA ALA A 206 -4.75 8.76 7.76
C ALA A 206 -4.75 7.67 8.84
N LEU A 207 -5.26 8.01 10.01
CA LEU A 207 -5.53 7.08 11.10
C LEU A 207 -7.03 6.90 11.22
N ILE A 208 -7.52 5.69 11.00
CA ILE A 208 -8.95 5.40 10.98
C ILE A 208 -9.24 3.98 11.45
N GLU A 209 -10.18 3.80 12.38
CA GLU A 209 -10.67 2.49 12.80
C GLU A 209 -9.56 1.51 13.26
N GLY A 210 -8.49 2.03 13.91
CA GLY A 210 -7.33 1.25 14.35
C GLY A 210 -6.41 0.84 13.19
N LEU A 211 -6.42 1.60 12.10
CA LEU A 211 -5.55 1.41 10.95
C LEU A 211 -4.72 2.66 10.66
N VAL A 212 -3.53 2.44 10.14
CA VAL A 212 -2.70 3.41 9.43
C VAL A 212 -2.91 3.20 7.95
N LEU A 213 -3.33 4.22 7.23
CA LEU A 213 -3.39 4.25 5.77
C LEU A 213 -2.33 5.21 5.25
N ALA A 214 -1.55 4.78 4.27
CA ALA A 214 -0.55 5.61 3.59
C ALA A 214 -0.80 5.61 2.08
N GLY A 215 -0.70 6.78 1.45
CA GLY A 215 -0.92 6.94 0.01
C GLY A 215 0.09 7.87 -0.64
N VAL A 216 0.56 7.49 -1.84
CA VAL A 216 1.50 8.24 -2.68
C VAL A 216 1.00 8.25 -4.11
N THR A 217 1.05 9.40 -4.77
CA THR A 217 0.93 9.53 -6.23
C THR A 217 2.17 10.24 -6.78
N ARG A 218 2.54 9.87 -8.00
CA ARG A 218 3.69 10.45 -8.68
C ARG A 218 3.35 10.91 -10.09
#